data_9909774c203c972e0a6078f98d5da737
#
_entry.id   9909774c203c972e0a6078f98d5da737
#
_cell.length_a   1.000
_cell.length_b   1.000
_cell.length_c   1.000
_cell.angle_alpha   90.00
_cell.angle_beta   90.00
_cell.angle_gamma   90.00
#
_symmetry.space_group_name_H-M   'P 1'
#
loop_
_entity.id
_entity.type
_entity.pdbx_description
1 polymer ?
#
loop_
_entity_poly.entity_id
_entity_poly.type
_entity_poly.pdbx_seq_one_letter_code
_entity_poly.pdbx_strand_id
1 'polypeptide(L)'
;MTKGAIFGAVAILTGALAAAPIPKGKEPPPATDKQRDLARDHLKQLMLAFHNYESALGHFPHDLADKKGKPILSWRVAILPYFDRAGAGDELYKKFALDEPWDSETNKPLIAEMPKFYKPVRVEAEAGRTFLRGFAGNGALFEPGKKRRVIDIAGADGTSNTIGIIEAGESVVWTKPESDIAFDPKKPLPPLGKDIDGVFHAARLDGSILRIKRDFDEETLKAAITIAGGEVPEWGKISPPEKNR
;
A
#
# COMPACT_ATOMS: atom_id res chain seq x y z
N MET A 1 66.83 12.57 28.68
CA MET A 1 66.39 11.62 27.61
C MET A 1 64.89 11.73 27.49
N THR A 2 64.39 12.60 26.63
CA THR A 2 62.94 12.89 26.45
C THR A 2 62.52 12.25 25.14
N LYS A 3 61.60 11.27 25.22
CA LYS A 3 60.99 10.64 24.06
C LYS A 3 59.78 11.46 23.62
N GLY A 4 59.89 12.11 22.47
CA GLY A 4 58.76 12.76 21.79
C GLY A 4 57.83 11.73 21.13
N ALA A 5 56.53 11.79 21.43
CA ALA A 5 55.51 11.03 20.73
C ALA A 5 54.99 11.85 19.53
N ILE A 6 55.10 11.29 18.37
CA ILE A 6 54.56 11.84 17.10
C ILE A 6 53.12 11.32 16.98
N PHE A 7 52.13 12.20 17.10
CA PHE A 7 50.72 11.89 16.75
C PHE A 7 50.53 12.13 15.26
N GLY A 8 50.37 11.07 14.50
CA GLY A 8 49.97 11.14 13.10
C GLY A 8 48.46 11.32 12.99
N ALA A 9 48.02 12.44 12.45
CA ALA A 9 46.60 12.67 12.13
C ALA A 9 46.24 11.91 10.84
N VAL A 10 45.34 10.93 10.97
CA VAL A 10 44.73 10.27 9.81
C VAL A 10 43.55 11.11 9.38
N ALA A 11 43.66 11.79 8.24
CA ALA A 11 42.57 12.47 7.58
C ALA A 11 41.66 11.44 6.88
N ILE A 12 40.43 11.24 7.42
CA ILE A 12 39.40 10.44 6.76
C ILE A 12 38.78 11.32 5.69
N LEU A 13 39.12 11.11 4.42
CA LEU A 13 38.40 11.67 3.28
C LEU A 13 37.02 10.95 3.17
N THR A 14 35.98 11.58 3.65
CA THR A 14 34.59 11.20 3.32
C THR A 14 34.26 11.71 1.92
N GLY A 15 34.61 10.91 0.92
CA GLY A 15 34.13 11.13 -0.45
C GLY A 15 32.63 10.90 -0.51
N ALA A 16 31.84 11.97 -0.61
CA ALA A 16 30.42 11.86 -0.98
C ALA A 16 30.35 11.30 -2.41
N LEU A 17 29.96 10.04 -2.53
CA LEU A 17 29.69 9.43 -3.83
C LEU A 17 28.39 10.06 -4.34
N ALA A 18 28.52 11.07 -5.20
CA ALA A 18 27.38 11.64 -5.90
C ALA A 18 26.74 10.52 -6.75
N ALA A 19 25.51 10.18 -6.43
CA ALA A 19 24.72 9.24 -7.22
C ALA A 19 24.67 9.74 -8.67
N ALA A 20 25.10 8.91 -9.61
CA ALA A 20 25.01 9.21 -11.03
C ALA A 20 23.55 9.50 -11.40
N PRO A 21 23.27 10.49 -12.27
CA PRO A 21 21.90 10.79 -12.67
C PRO A 21 21.32 9.56 -13.36
N ILE A 22 20.18 9.08 -12.85
CA ILE A 22 19.40 8.00 -13.46
C ILE A 22 19.07 8.44 -14.89
N PRO A 23 19.41 7.66 -15.94
CA PRO A 23 19.07 8.02 -17.30
C PRO A 23 17.55 8.25 -17.36
N LYS A 24 17.13 9.39 -17.90
CA LYS A 24 15.73 9.72 -18.17
C LYS A 24 15.20 8.70 -19.19
N GLY A 25 14.72 7.56 -18.69
CA GLY A 25 13.94 6.65 -19.51
C GLY A 25 12.75 7.40 -20.07
N LYS A 26 12.36 7.13 -21.32
CA LYS A 26 11.12 7.66 -21.90
C LYS A 26 10.01 7.43 -20.89
N GLU A 27 9.29 8.50 -20.52
CA GLU A 27 8.09 8.35 -19.70
C GLU A 27 7.16 7.34 -20.40
N PRO A 28 6.60 6.38 -19.66
CA PRO A 28 5.65 5.45 -20.26
C PRO A 28 4.48 6.25 -20.85
N PRO A 29 3.89 5.77 -21.96
CA PRO A 29 2.74 6.45 -22.56
C PRO A 29 1.61 6.57 -21.53
N PRO A 30 0.80 7.63 -21.61
CA PRO A 30 -0.33 7.80 -20.71
C PRO A 30 -1.27 6.60 -20.76
N ALA A 31 -1.85 6.24 -19.63
CA ALA A 31 -2.80 5.14 -19.56
C ALA A 31 -4.05 5.47 -20.38
N THR A 32 -4.57 4.47 -21.08
CA THR A 32 -5.84 4.58 -21.83
C THR A 32 -7.03 4.67 -20.87
N ASP A 33 -8.17 5.20 -21.33
CA ASP A 33 -9.40 5.24 -20.52
C ASP A 33 -9.81 3.84 -20.05
N LYS A 34 -9.69 2.83 -20.92
CA LYS A 34 -9.94 1.43 -20.55
C LYS A 34 -9.04 0.94 -19.40
N GLN A 35 -7.77 1.32 -19.40
CA GLN A 35 -6.85 0.97 -18.31
C GLN A 35 -7.22 1.70 -17.01
N ARG A 36 -7.61 2.97 -17.11
CA ARG A 36 -8.08 3.75 -15.94
C ARG A 36 -9.33 3.15 -15.34
N ASP A 37 -10.31 2.80 -16.16
CA ASP A 37 -11.56 2.19 -15.70
C ASP A 37 -11.30 0.82 -15.07
N LEU A 38 -10.45 -0.02 -15.67
CA LEU A 38 -10.08 -1.32 -15.10
C LEU A 38 -9.36 -1.17 -13.75
N ALA A 39 -8.44 -0.21 -13.62
CA ALA A 39 -7.76 0.05 -12.34
C ALA A 39 -8.75 0.48 -11.25
N ARG A 40 -9.74 1.32 -11.61
CA ARG A 40 -10.81 1.72 -10.68
C ARG A 40 -11.70 0.55 -10.27
N ASP A 41 -12.03 -0.32 -11.22
CA ASP A 41 -12.83 -1.52 -10.94
C ASP A 41 -12.08 -2.50 -10.04
N HIS A 42 -10.78 -2.69 -10.23
CA HIS A 42 -9.96 -3.48 -9.33
C HIS A 42 -9.99 -2.95 -7.90
N LEU A 43 -9.81 -1.63 -7.71
CA LEU A 43 -9.89 -1.00 -6.39
C LEU A 43 -11.27 -1.16 -5.75
N LYS A 44 -12.37 -1.02 -6.51
CA LYS A 44 -13.73 -1.27 -6.01
C LYS A 44 -13.92 -2.71 -5.55
N GLN A 45 -13.43 -3.67 -6.33
CA GLN A 45 -13.50 -5.10 -5.96
C GLN A 45 -12.67 -5.41 -4.71
N LEU A 46 -11.51 -4.78 -4.56
CA LEU A 46 -10.71 -4.87 -3.34
C LEU A 46 -11.48 -4.35 -2.11
N MET A 47 -12.09 -3.17 -2.22
CA MET A 47 -12.87 -2.64 -1.10
C MET A 47 -14.09 -3.48 -0.77
N LEU A 48 -14.76 -4.06 -1.78
CA LEU A 48 -15.83 -5.02 -1.53
C LEU A 48 -15.33 -6.25 -0.76
N ALA A 49 -14.17 -6.79 -1.14
CA ALA A 49 -13.55 -7.91 -0.43
C ALA A 49 -13.16 -7.53 1.01
N PHE A 50 -12.70 -6.30 1.25
CA PHE A 50 -12.43 -5.77 2.60
C PHE A 50 -13.69 -5.77 3.47
N HIS A 51 -14.82 -5.29 2.94
CA HIS A 51 -16.08 -5.29 3.67
C HIS A 51 -16.64 -6.69 3.88
N ASN A 52 -16.50 -7.59 2.90
CA ASN A 52 -16.90 -8.99 3.07
C ASN A 52 -16.06 -9.67 4.18
N TYR A 53 -14.74 -9.41 4.20
CA TYR A 53 -13.85 -9.90 5.25
C TYR A 53 -14.26 -9.34 6.63
N GLU A 54 -14.46 -8.02 6.72
CA GLU A 54 -14.87 -7.34 7.96
C GLU A 54 -16.22 -7.86 8.47
N SER A 55 -17.19 -8.02 7.58
CA SER A 55 -18.50 -8.57 7.92
C SER A 55 -18.44 -10.01 8.45
N ALA A 56 -17.49 -10.82 7.94
CA ALA A 56 -17.31 -12.21 8.36
C ALA A 56 -16.51 -12.34 9.66
N LEU A 57 -15.50 -11.49 9.87
CA LEU A 57 -14.51 -11.64 10.95
C LEU A 57 -14.55 -10.51 11.99
N GLY A 58 -15.38 -9.48 11.77
CA GLY A 58 -15.58 -8.36 12.69
C GLY A 58 -14.47 -7.33 12.72
N HIS A 59 -13.55 -7.35 11.76
CA HIS A 59 -12.48 -6.37 11.62
C HIS A 59 -11.95 -6.35 10.18
N PHE A 60 -11.34 -5.24 9.78
CA PHE A 60 -10.65 -5.12 8.49
C PHE A 60 -9.46 -6.07 8.37
N PRO A 61 -9.07 -6.43 7.12
CA PRO A 61 -7.95 -7.33 6.88
C PRO A 61 -6.63 -6.81 7.50
N HIS A 62 -5.80 -7.73 7.90
CA HIS A 62 -4.43 -7.50 8.34
C HIS A 62 -3.54 -8.65 7.90
N ASP A 63 -2.22 -8.48 7.96
CA ASP A 63 -1.28 -9.55 7.66
C ASP A 63 -1.52 -10.76 8.57
N LEU A 64 -1.41 -11.96 8.00
CA LEU A 64 -1.46 -13.20 8.76
C LEU A 64 -0.15 -13.39 9.51
N ALA A 65 -0.24 -13.81 10.76
CA ALA A 65 0.91 -14.00 11.64
C ALA A 65 1.02 -15.45 12.12
N ASP A 66 2.23 -15.87 12.44
CA ASP A 66 2.49 -17.13 13.08
C ASP A 66 2.01 -17.13 14.56
N LYS A 67 2.15 -18.27 15.24
CA LYS A 67 1.75 -18.42 16.65
C LYS A 67 2.53 -17.51 17.62
N LYS A 68 3.64 -16.92 17.18
CA LYS A 68 4.45 -15.96 17.96
C LYS A 68 4.09 -14.50 17.63
N GLY A 69 3.14 -14.27 16.71
CA GLY A 69 2.72 -12.95 16.27
C GLY A 69 3.59 -12.32 15.18
N LYS A 70 4.53 -13.08 14.59
CA LYS A 70 5.35 -12.59 13.47
C LYS A 70 4.53 -12.65 12.18
N PRO A 71 4.38 -11.54 11.42
CA PRO A 71 3.72 -11.54 10.12
C PRO A 71 4.43 -12.48 9.14
N ILE A 72 3.67 -13.35 8.49
CA ILE A 72 4.18 -14.38 7.57
C ILE A 72 3.54 -14.32 6.18
N LEU A 73 2.31 -13.83 6.06
CA LEU A 73 1.60 -13.65 4.78
C LEU A 73 0.87 -12.30 4.77
N SER A 74 0.83 -11.67 3.60
CA SER A 74 0.14 -10.38 3.43
C SER A 74 -1.37 -10.49 3.63
N TRP A 75 -2.00 -9.41 4.07
CA TRP A 75 -3.45 -9.23 4.06
C TRP A 75 -4.08 -9.52 2.68
N ARG A 76 -3.32 -9.37 1.60
CA ARG A 76 -3.75 -9.68 0.24
C ARG A 76 -4.05 -11.18 0.06
N VAL A 77 -3.34 -12.03 0.80
CA VAL A 77 -3.64 -13.47 0.87
C VAL A 77 -4.87 -13.70 1.73
N ALA A 78 -4.96 -13.02 2.89
CA ALA A 78 -6.07 -13.19 3.82
C ALA A 78 -7.45 -12.90 3.21
N ILE A 79 -7.54 -11.97 2.26
CA ILE A 79 -8.82 -11.58 1.65
C ILE A 79 -9.22 -12.42 0.42
N LEU A 80 -8.37 -13.36 -0.03
CA LEU A 80 -8.66 -14.17 -1.23
C LEU A 80 -10.06 -14.82 -1.22
N PRO A 81 -10.53 -15.44 -0.11
CA PRO A 81 -11.85 -16.06 -0.05
C PRO A 81 -13.02 -15.08 -0.17
N TYR A 82 -12.75 -13.77 -0.06
CA TYR A 82 -13.79 -12.74 0.03
C TYR A 82 -13.99 -11.94 -1.26
N PHE A 83 -13.23 -12.26 -2.34
CA PHE A 83 -13.30 -11.52 -3.61
C PHE A 83 -14.54 -11.81 -4.44
N ASP A 84 -14.96 -13.05 -4.49
CA ASP A 84 -16.11 -13.43 -5.28
C ASP A 84 -16.86 -14.62 -4.66
N ARG A 85 -18.14 -14.76 -5.07
CA ARG A 85 -18.96 -15.91 -4.71
C ARG A 85 -18.65 -17.14 -5.59
N ALA A 86 -17.82 -16.99 -6.62
CA ALA A 86 -17.50 -18.04 -7.59
C ALA A 86 -16.33 -18.95 -7.13
N GLY A 87 -15.67 -18.60 -6.02
CA GLY A 87 -14.71 -19.49 -5.35
C GLY A 87 -13.29 -19.51 -5.90
N ALA A 88 -12.97 -18.75 -6.95
CA ALA A 88 -11.61 -18.76 -7.51
C ALA A 88 -10.54 -18.30 -6.51
N GLY A 89 -10.87 -17.28 -5.69
CA GLY A 89 -10.01 -16.80 -4.61
C GLY A 89 -9.88 -17.83 -3.51
N ASP A 90 -10.97 -18.53 -3.16
CA ASP A 90 -10.98 -19.60 -2.16
C ASP A 90 -10.10 -20.79 -2.57
N GLU A 91 -10.15 -21.20 -3.84
CA GLU A 91 -9.28 -22.27 -4.37
C GLU A 91 -7.79 -21.92 -4.31
N LEU A 92 -7.44 -20.69 -4.60
CA LEU A 92 -6.06 -20.22 -4.46
C LEU A 92 -5.65 -20.14 -2.97
N TYR A 93 -6.53 -19.63 -2.11
CA TYR A 93 -6.30 -19.54 -0.68
C TYR A 93 -5.97 -20.91 -0.05
N LYS A 94 -6.68 -21.95 -0.43
CA LYS A 94 -6.49 -23.33 0.04
C LYS A 94 -5.12 -23.92 -0.31
N LYS A 95 -4.42 -23.37 -1.31
CA LYS A 95 -3.06 -23.80 -1.68
C LYS A 95 -1.99 -23.28 -0.71
N PHE A 96 -2.27 -22.18 0.01
CA PHE A 96 -1.31 -21.59 0.92
C PHE A 96 -1.16 -22.40 2.20
N ALA A 97 0.08 -22.65 2.61
CA ALA A 97 0.41 -23.04 3.97
C ALA A 97 0.37 -21.80 4.87
N LEU A 98 -0.75 -21.61 5.58
CA LEU A 98 -1.04 -20.39 6.33
C LEU A 98 -0.21 -20.22 7.61
N ASP A 99 0.56 -21.22 8.00
CA ASP A 99 1.51 -21.23 9.12
C ASP A 99 2.97 -21.12 8.67
N GLU A 100 3.21 -21.00 7.35
CA GLU A 100 4.53 -20.83 6.75
C GLU A 100 4.72 -19.42 6.19
N PRO A 101 5.96 -18.91 6.13
CA PRO A 101 6.23 -17.60 5.52
C PRO A 101 5.94 -17.57 4.02
N TRP A 102 5.71 -16.38 3.49
CA TRP A 102 5.37 -16.11 2.10
C TRP A 102 6.40 -16.64 1.08
N ASP A 103 7.65 -16.80 1.49
CA ASP A 103 8.79 -17.26 0.69
C ASP A 103 9.21 -18.70 1.00
N SER A 104 8.40 -19.45 1.75
CA SER A 104 8.61 -20.89 1.98
C SER A 104 8.57 -21.69 0.67
N GLU A 105 9.03 -22.92 0.70
CA GLU A 105 8.98 -23.84 -0.46
C GLU A 105 7.54 -24.06 -0.96
N THR A 106 6.55 -24.07 -0.05
CA THR A 106 5.12 -24.23 -0.38
C THR A 106 4.53 -22.94 -0.95
N ASN A 107 4.79 -21.79 -0.32
CA ASN A 107 4.09 -20.53 -0.64
C ASN A 107 4.75 -19.76 -1.80
N LYS A 108 6.08 -19.84 -1.93
CA LYS A 108 6.82 -19.10 -2.95
C LYS A 108 6.36 -19.33 -4.39
N PRO A 109 6.04 -20.57 -4.84
CA PRO A 109 5.51 -20.79 -6.18
C PRO A 109 4.20 -20.06 -6.46
N LEU A 110 3.36 -19.84 -5.43
CA LEU A 110 2.05 -19.21 -5.54
C LEU A 110 2.14 -17.69 -5.84
N ILE A 111 3.32 -17.09 -5.71
CA ILE A 111 3.55 -15.69 -6.13
C ILE A 111 3.19 -15.50 -7.60
N ALA A 112 3.45 -16.48 -8.47
CA ALA A 112 3.14 -16.44 -9.89
C ALA A 112 1.63 -16.54 -10.18
N GLU A 113 0.83 -17.07 -9.24
CA GLU A 113 -0.63 -17.20 -9.34
C GLU A 113 -1.38 -15.92 -8.93
N MET A 114 -0.70 -14.77 -8.91
CA MET A 114 -1.29 -13.49 -8.50
C MET A 114 -2.64 -13.22 -9.18
N PRO A 115 -3.73 -13.00 -8.41
CA PRO A 115 -5.03 -12.65 -8.95
C PRO A 115 -5.00 -11.39 -9.81
N LYS A 116 -5.88 -11.34 -10.83
CA LYS A 116 -5.97 -10.21 -11.76
C LYS A 116 -6.18 -8.86 -11.06
N PHE A 117 -6.88 -8.83 -9.93
CA PHE A 117 -7.19 -7.61 -9.17
C PHE A 117 -5.95 -6.93 -8.59
N TYR A 118 -4.87 -7.67 -8.36
CA TYR A 118 -3.61 -7.13 -7.87
C TYR A 118 -2.65 -6.75 -8.99
N LYS A 119 -2.92 -7.21 -10.23
CA LYS A 119 -2.04 -6.93 -11.37
C LYS A 119 -2.08 -5.45 -11.74
N PRO A 120 -0.92 -4.80 -11.86
CA PRO A 120 -0.86 -3.45 -12.39
C PRO A 120 -1.46 -3.39 -13.80
N VAL A 121 -2.31 -2.41 -14.06
CA VAL A 121 -2.97 -2.24 -15.37
C VAL A 121 -2.56 -0.97 -16.09
N ARG A 122 -1.99 0.00 -15.36
CA ARG A 122 -1.57 1.30 -15.89
C ARG A 122 -0.05 1.42 -16.04
N VAL A 123 0.70 0.53 -15.41
CA VAL A 123 2.16 0.50 -15.40
C VAL A 123 2.63 -0.96 -15.39
N GLU A 124 3.79 -1.21 -15.97
CA GLU A 124 4.40 -2.54 -15.94
C GLU A 124 5.08 -2.81 -14.60
N ALA A 125 4.99 -4.06 -14.15
CA ALA A 125 5.75 -4.58 -13.03
C ALA A 125 6.15 -6.04 -13.31
N GLU A 126 7.15 -6.52 -12.59
CA GLU A 126 7.52 -7.93 -12.60
C GLU A 126 6.34 -8.82 -12.17
N ALA A 127 6.34 -10.06 -12.64
CA ALA A 127 5.31 -11.03 -12.27
C ALA A 127 5.24 -11.21 -10.74
N GLY A 128 4.03 -11.27 -10.21
CA GLY A 128 3.80 -11.40 -8.76
C GLY A 128 4.03 -10.10 -7.96
N ARG A 129 4.15 -8.95 -8.61
CA ARG A 129 4.30 -7.65 -7.94
C ARG A 129 3.10 -6.74 -8.18
N THR A 130 2.77 -5.95 -7.17
CA THR A 130 1.64 -5.01 -7.17
C THR A 130 2.04 -3.66 -6.61
N PHE A 131 1.33 -2.59 -7.00
CA PHE A 131 1.42 -1.25 -6.42
C PHE A 131 0.29 -0.96 -5.43
N LEU A 132 -0.65 -1.89 -5.26
CA LEU A 132 -1.80 -1.72 -4.38
C LEU A 132 -1.36 -1.94 -2.93
N ARG A 133 -1.24 -0.88 -2.17
CA ARG A 133 -0.72 -0.84 -0.80
C ARG A 133 -1.65 -0.06 0.11
N GLY A 134 -1.63 -0.37 1.39
CA GLY A 134 -2.20 0.48 2.42
C GLY A 134 -1.16 1.38 3.06
N PHE A 135 -1.57 2.11 4.10
CA PHE A 135 -0.66 2.81 4.99
C PHE A 135 -0.57 2.07 6.31
N ALA A 136 0.66 1.79 6.76
CA ALA A 136 0.94 1.03 7.98
C ALA A 136 1.65 1.90 9.01
N GLY A 137 1.06 2.05 10.19
CA GLY A 137 1.62 2.83 11.29
C GLY A 137 0.56 3.47 12.17
N ASN A 138 1.01 4.34 13.06
CA ASN A 138 0.18 4.98 14.08
C ASN A 138 -1.03 5.71 13.48
N GLY A 139 -2.23 5.28 13.87
CA GLY A 139 -3.47 5.90 13.42
C GLY A 139 -3.95 5.50 12.02
N ALA A 140 -3.18 4.73 11.25
CA ALA A 140 -3.61 4.21 9.96
C ALA A 140 -4.43 2.93 10.08
N LEU A 141 -5.06 2.49 8.96
CA LEU A 141 -5.83 1.26 8.91
C LEU A 141 -4.98 0.02 9.28
N PHE A 142 -3.75 -0.06 8.73
CA PHE A 142 -2.83 -1.18 8.95
C PHE A 142 -1.83 -0.88 10.08
N GLU A 143 -2.33 -0.43 11.23
CA GLU A 143 -1.47 -0.27 12.41
C GLU A 143 -1.08 -1.65 12.97
N PRO A 144 0.22 -1.94 13.12
CA PRO A 144 0.67 -3.23 13.65
C PRO A 144 0.03 -3.59 14.99
N GLY A 145 -0.47 -4.82 15.10
CA GLY A 145 -1.11 -5.32 16.33
C GLY A 145 -2.52 -4.79 16.59
N LYS A 146 -3.09 -3.98 15.70
CA LYS A 146 -4.46 -3.45 15.83
C LYS A 146 -5.40 -4.11 14.82
N LYS A 147 -6.55 -4.56 15.30
CA LYS A 147 -7.68 -5.01 14.48
C LYS A 147 -8.69 -3.87 14.42
N ARG A 148 -8.83 -3.23 13.28
CA ARG A 148 -9.72 -2.09 13.08
C ARG A 148 -11.10 -2.58 12.60
N ARG A 149 -12.16 -2.08 13.21
CA ARG A 149 -13.54 -2.39 12.84
C ARG A 149 -14.16 -1.22 12.10
N VAL A 150 -15.09 -1.49 11.21
CA VAL A 150 -15.80 -0.44 10.48
C VAL A 150 -16.50 0.54 11.43
N ILE A 151 -17.07 0.07 12.53
CA ILE A 151 -17.78 0.91 13.50
C ILE A 151 -16.85 1.90 14.21
N ASP A 152 -15.60 1.51 14.47
CA ASP A 152 -14.62 2.37 15.13
C ASP A 152 -14.21 3.54 14.20
N ILE A 153 -14.14 3.30 12.90
CA ILE A 153 -13.81 4.30 11.88
C ILE A 153 -15.03 5.17 11.55
N ALA A 154 -16.21 4.56 11.38
CA ALA A 154 -17.43 5.27 11.07
C ALA A 154 -17.84 6.25 12.17
N GLY A 155 -17.56 5.92 13.45
CA GLY A 155 -17.83 6.76 14.60
C GLY A 155 -16.76 7.84 14.86
N ALA A 156 -15.64 7.82 14.12
CA ALA A 156 -14.54 8.79 14.21
C ALA A 156 -14.52 9.68 12.95
N ASP A 157 -13.52 9.51 12.08
CA ASP A 157 -13.39 10.36 10.87
C ASP A 157 -14.37 9.98 9.76
N GLY A 158 -14.91 8.76 9.81
CA GLY A 158 -15.84 8.21 8.83
C GLY A 158 -15.15 7.48 7.67
N THR A 159 -15.82 6.45 7.15
CA THR A 159 -15.29 5.62 6.06
C THR A 159 -15.11 6.38 4.75
N SER A 160 -15.87 7.44 4.51
CA SER A 160 -15.76 8.33 3.35
C SER A 160 -14.58 9.31 3.44
N ASN A 161 -14.00 9.47 4.62
CA ASN A 161 -12.86 10.35 4.86
C ASN A 161 -11.54 9.59 5.02
N THR A 162 -11.57 8.25 4.99
CA THR A 162 -10.39 7.43 5.24
C THR A 162 -9.98 6.62 4.01
N ILE A 163 -8.72 6.72 3.61
CA ILE A 163 -8.13 5.91 2.53
C ILE A 163 -7.82 4.52 3.06
N GLY A 164 -8.35 3.49 2.40
CA GLY A 164 -8.02 2.08 2.67
C GLY A 164 -6.82 1.60 1.88
N ILE A 165 -6.84 1.82 0.57
CA ILE A 165 -5.82 1.32 -0.38
C ILE A 165 -5.42 2.44 -1.34
N ILE A 166 -4.14 2.48 -1.70
CA ILE A 166 -3.60 3.38 -2.73
C ILE A 166 -2.74 2.59 -3.71
N GLU A 167 -2.79 2.94 -5.00
CA GLU A 167 -1.87 2.47 -6.03
C GLU A 167 -0.66 3.42 -6.08
N ALA A 168 0.36 3.15 -5.27
CA ALA A 168 1.49 4.06 -5.09
C ALA A 168 2.77 3.33 -4.62
N GLY A 169 3.87 4.07 -4.61
CA GLY A 169 5.16 3.61 -4.14
C GLY A 169 5.88 2.71 -5.15
N GLU A 170 6.81 1.92 -4.64
CA GLU A 170 7.46 0.85 -5.39
C GLU A 170 6.58 -0.40 -5.38
N SER A 171 6.66 -1.20 -6.45
CA SER A 171 5.93 -2.47 -6.49
C SER A 171 6.46 -3.43 -5.44
N VAL A 172 5.57 -4.18 -4.82
CA VAL A 172 5.88 -5.16 -3.78
C VAL A 172 5.39 -6.55 -4.17
N VAL A 173 6.03 -7.60 -3.68
CA VAL A 173 5.52 -8.98 -3.85
C VAL A 173 4.17 -9.07 -3.15
N TRP A 174 3.13 -9.50 -3.88
CA TRP A 174 1.75 -9.46 -3.38
C TRP A 174 1.49 -10.31 -2.14
N THR A 175 2.26 -11.39 -1.96
CA THR A 175 2.14 -12.29 -0.79
C THR A 175 2.95 -11.85 0.42
N LYS A 176 3.90 -10.90 0.23
CA LYS A 176 4.82 -10.48 1.28
C LYS A 176 4.12 -9.60 2.31
N PRO A 177 4.15 -9.96 3.62
CA PRO A 177 3.63 -9.11 4.68
C PRO A 177 4.50 -7.86 4.90
N GLU A 178 4.03 -6.93 5.72
CA GLU A 178 4.73 -5.69 6.10
C GLU A 178 5.25 -4.89 4.89
N SER A 179 4.49 -4.95 3.78
CA SER A 179 4.86 -4.32 2.52
C SER A 179 4.05 -3.06 2.24
N ASP A 180 3.26 -2.58 3.19
CA ASP A 180 2.50 -1.35 3.08
C ASP A 180 3.37 -0.10 3.33
N ILE A 181 2.85 1.08 2.97
CA ILE A 181 3.59 2.33 3.06
C ILE A 181 3.70 2.74 4.53
N ALA A 182 4.92 2.90 5.03
CA ALA A 182 5.12 3.32 6.41
C ALA A 182 4.49 4.69 6.66
N PHE A 183 3.72 4.81 7.74
CA PHE A 183 3.01 6.03 8.10
C PHE A 183 3.27 6.42 9.57
N ASP A 184 3.59 7.70 9.75
CA ASP A 184 3.66 8.35 11.06
C ASP A 184 3.12 9.78 10.87
N PRO A 185 1.99 10.15 11.48
CA PRO A 185 1.39 11.48 11.28
C PRO A 185 2.31 12.63 11.69
N LYS A 186 3.31 12.38 12.53
CA LYS A 186 4.29 13.37 13.00
C LYS A 186 5.50 13.54 12.09
N LYS A 187 5.61 12.72 11.03
CA LYS A 187 6.72 12.74 10.09
C LYS A 187 6.24 13.09 8.69
N PRO A 188 7.11 13.59 7.81
CA PRO A 188 6.81 13.68 6.39
C PRO A 188 6.38 12.33 5.82
N LEU A 189 5.45 12.35 4.87
CA LEU A 189 5.08 11.14 4.13
C LEU A 189 6.29 10.62 3.34
N PRO A 190 6.51 9.30 3.32
CA PRO A 190 7.53 8.75 2.44
C PRO A 190 7.14 9.01 0.98
N PRO A 191 8.12 9.04 0.05
CA PRO A 191 7.84 9.21 -1.37
C PRO A 191 6.80 8.17 -1.84
N LEU A 192 5.71 8.63 -2.46
CA LEU A 192 4.68 7.76 -3.01
C LEU A 192 5.08 7.16 -4.37
N GLY A 193 6.34 7.36 -4.80
CA GLY A 193 6.85 6.85 -6.04
C GLY A 193 6.35 7.61 -7.26
N LYS A 194 6.35 6.93 -8.41
CA LYS A 194 5.83 7.51 -9.65
C LYS A 194 4.31 7.43 -9.65
N ASP A 195 3.68 8.57 -9.91
CA ASP A 195 2.27 8.59 -10.30
C ASP A 195 2.11 8.10 -11.76
N ILE A 196 0.88 7.81 -12.13
CA ILE A 196 0.51 7.47 -13.48
C ILE A 196 -0.47 8.52 -13.99
N ASP A 197 -0.12 9.19 -15.09
CA ASP A 197 -0.89 10.32 -15.65
C ASP A 197 -1.04 11.51 -14.67
N GLY A 198 -0.06 11.77 -13.81
CA GLY A 198 -0.08 12.86 -12.83
C GLY A 198 -0.95 12.60 -11.61
N VAL A 199 -1.46 11.37 -11.44
CA VAL A 199 -2.32 11.01 -10.31
C VAL A 199 -2.00 9.61 -9.75
N PHE A 200 -2.24 9.45 -8.44
CA PHE A 200 -2.38 8.15 -7.80
C PHE A 200 -3.87 7.79 -7.72
N HIS A 201 -4.22 6.53 -7.91
CA HIS A 201 -5.57 6.05 -7.60
C HIS A 201 -5.61 5.52 -6.16
N ALA A 202 -6.64 5.89 -5.42
CA ALA A 202 -6.88 5.38 -4.07
C ALA A 202 -8.35 4.97 -3.93
N ALA A 203 -8.61 4.03 -3.04
CA ALA A 203 -9.95 3.67 -2.60
C ALA A 203 -10.15 4.12 -1.16
N ARG A 204 -11.24 4.82 -0.89
CA ARG A 204 -11.69 5.11 0.46
C ARG A 204 -12.41 3.89 1.05
N LEU A 205 -12.51 3.85 2.35
CA LEU A 205 -13.16 2.73 3.04
C LEU A 205 -14.66 2.61 2.76
N ASP A 206 -15.30 3.64 2.21
CA ASP A 206 -16.68 3.57 1.70
C ASP A 206 -16.81 2.95 0.30
N GLY A 207 -15.69 2.53 -0.31
CA GLY A 207 -15.63 1.97 -1.67
C GLY A 207 -15.54 3.01 -2.79
N SER A 208 -15.60 4.29 -2.49
CA SER A 208 -15.42 5.35 -3.50
C SER A 208 -13.96 5.47 -3.92
N ILE A 209 -13.75 5.79 -5.20
CA ILE A 209 -12.40 5.90 -5.77
C ILE A 209 -11.99 7.35 -5.90
N LEU A 210 -10.81 7.63 -5.38
CA LEU A 210 -10.18 8.94 -5.35
C LEU A 210 -9.03 8.98 -6.36
N ARG A 211 -8.84 10.14 -6.99
CA ARG A 211 -7.64 10.48 -7.75
C ARG A 211 -6.85 11.49 -6.93
N ILE A 212 -5.65 11.14 -6.55
CA ILE A 212 -4.76 12.04 -5.78
C ILE A 212 -3.75 12.62 -6.76
N LYS A 213 -3.69 13.95 -6.90
CA LYS A 213 -2.73 14.64 -7.76
C LYS A 213 -1.31 14.51 -7.21
N ARG A 214 -0.29 14.62 -8.08
CA ARG A 214 1.13 14.49 -7.71
C ARG A 214 1.55 15.55 -6.67
N ASP A 215 1.05 16.75 -6.83
CA ASP A 215 1.29 17.94 -5.99
C ASP A 215 0.24 18.08 -4.88
N PHE A 216 -0.10 16.96 -4.24
CA PHE A 216 -1.06 16.93 -3.15
C PHE A 216 -0.59 17.74 -1.94
N ASP A 217 -1.54 18.30 -1.20
CA ASP A 217 -1.29 18.85 0.13
C ASP A 217 -1.05 17.72 1.13
N GLU A 218 0.14 17.70 1.74
CA GLU A 218 0.58 16.58 2.59
C GLU A 218 -0.28 16.45 3.85
N GLU A 219 -0.65 17.55 4.50
CA GLU A 219 -1.44 17.51 5.72
C GLU A 219 -2.87 16.99 5.43
N THR A 220 -3.45 17.42 4.30
CA THR A 220 -4.73 16.88 3.86
C THR A 220 -4.65 15.37 3.56
N LEU A 221 -3.55 14.90 2.96
CA LEU A 221 -3.39 13.48 2.71
C LEU A 221 -3.19 12.70 4.01
N LYS A 222 -2.45 13.22 4.98
CA LYS A 222 -2.31 12.63 6.32
C LYS A 222 -3.65 12.52 7.03
N ALA A 223 -4.47 13.58 6.98
CA ALA A 223 -5.84 13.55 7.51
C ALA A 223 -6.70 12.46 6.88
N ALA A 224 -6.51 12.19 5.57
CA ALA A 224 -7.21 11.12 4.86
C ALA A 224 -6.65 9.70 5.14
N ILE A 225 -5.48 9.57 5.74
CA ILE A 225 -4.86 8.29 6.12
C ILE A 225 -5.23 7.90 7.56
N THR A 226 -5.30 8.88 8.47
CA THR A 226 -5.70 8.63 9.87
C THR A 226 -7.17 8.21 9.93
N ILE A 227 -7.49 7.29 10.86
CA ILE A 227 -8.85 6.76 11.04
C ILE A 227 -9.62 7.45 12.17
N ALA A 228 -8.92 8.24 12.99
CA ALA A 228 -9.47 8.94 14.15
C ALA A 228 -8.60 10.16 14.49
N GLY A 229 -8.18 10.93 13.49
CA GLY A 229 -7.44 12.18 13.65
C GLY A 229 -8.33 13.34 14.07
N GLY A 230 -9.61 13.26 13.75
CA GLY A 230 -10.60 14.32 14.01
C GLY A 230 -10.63 15.39 12.92
N GLU A 231 -9.77 15.30 11.90
CA GLU A 231 -9.73 16.23 10.78
C GLU A 231 -10.55 15.70 9.61
N VAL A 232 -11.28 16.59 8.95
CA VAL A 232 -11.97 16.28 7.69
C VAL A 232 -11.06 16.67 6.53
N PRO A 233 -10.66 15.72 5.65
CA PRO A 233 -9.78 16.03 4.53
C PRO A 233 -10.39 17.05 3.57
N GLU A 234 -9.63 18.08 3.20
CA GLU A 234 -10.02 19.05 2.18
C GLU A 234 -9.74 18.48 0.77
N TRP A 235 -10.63 17.62 0.27
CA TRP A 235 -10.45 16.84 -0.96
C TRP A 235 -9.98 17.65 -2.16
N GLY A 236 -10.39 18.91 -2.30
CA GLY A 236 -9.94 19.81 -3.38
C GLY A 236 -8.45 20.12 -3.36
N LYS A 237 -7.78 19.95 -2.22
CA LYS A 237 -6.33 20.15 -2.12
C LYS A 237 -5.52 18.94 -2.62
N ILE A 238 -6.12 17.75 -2.65
CA ILE A 238 -5.43 16.53 -3.06
C ILE A 238 -6.00 15.89 -4.31
N SER A 239 -7.27 16.15 -4.65
CA SER A 239 -7.90 15.62 -5.87
C SER A 239 -7.89 16.65 -7.00
N PRO A 240 -7.63 16.25 -8.25
CA PRO A 240 -7.85 17.14 -9.38
C PRO A 240 -9.34 17.48 -9.51
N PRO A 241 -9.69 18.65 -10.07
CA PRO A 241 -11.09 18.98 -10.32
C PRO A 241 -11.74 17.88 -11.18
N GLU A 242 -13.00 17.56 -10.86
CA GLU A 242 -13.78 16.67 -11.72
C GLU A 242 -13.91 17.30 -13.10
N LYS A 243 -13.45 16.60 -14.13
CA LYS A 243 -13.78 16.99 -15.50
C LYS A 243 -15.28 16.75 -15.67
N ASN A 244 -16.06 17.82 -15.79
CA ASN A 244 -17.45 17.71 -16.20
C ASN A 244 -17.50 16.87 -17.50
N ARG A 245 -18.11 15.72 -17.41
CA ARG A 245 -18.41 14.86 -18.56
C ARG A 245 -19.61 15.36 -19.31
#